data_c99879486560a71f793163aea5bad849
#
_entry.id   c99879486560a71f793163aea5bad849
#
_cell.length_a   1.000
_cell.length_b   1.000
_cell.length_c   1.000
_cell.angle_alpha   90.00
_cell.angle_beta   90.00
_cell.angle_gamma   90.00
#
_symmetry.space_group_name_H-M   'P 1'
#
loop_
_entity.id
_entity.type
_entity.pdbx_description
1 polymer ?
#
loop_
_entity_poly.entity_id
_entity_poly.type
_entity_poly.pdbx_seq_one_letter_code
_entity_poly.pdbx_strand_id
1 'polypeptide(L)'
;MRDVDPFELPDWLGVDQVVWTTTQGVRHGHHVRGALTGAGQDDVPCDLLAVDDAYPSPVAGDDVRTRAHLAWRHGQILLLQCEDRLTLAVPGTSFTADVCLDAIGRLAKAVGASGDRYAVQLRIGADRPSWEGSEF
;
A
#
# COMPACT_ATOMS: atom_id res chain seq x y z
N MET A 1 4.25 -13.60 -9.13
CA MET A 1 4.58 -12.47 -8.25
C MET A 1 6.06 -12.19 -8.37
N ARG A 2 6.43 -11.00 -8.77
CA ARG A 2 7.84 -10.65 -8.95
C ARG A 2 8.22 -9.45 -8.09
N ASP A 3 9.50 -9.33 -7.78
CA ASP A 3 10.01 -8.19 -7.05
C ASP A 3 10.00 -6.95 -7.94
N VAL A 4 9.74 -5.79 -7.32
CA VAL A 4 9.73 -4.51 -7.99
C VAL A 4 10.89 -3.68 -7.45
N ASP A 5 11.69 -3.13 -8.39
CA ASP A 5 12.73 -2.18 -8.03
C ASP A 5 12.09 -0.80 -7.89
N PRO A 6 12.39 -0.05 -6.82
CA PRO A 6 11.85 1.31 -6.69
C PRO A 6 12.10 2.21 -7.89
N PHE A 7 13.18 1.96 -8.64
CA PHE A 7 13.46 2.73 -9.85
C PHE A 7 12.46 2.49 -10.97
N GLU A 8 11.66 1.43 -10.88
CA GLU A 8 10.60 1.16 -11.85
C GLU A 8 9.35 2.00 -11.59
N LEU A 9 9.29 2.66 -10.45
CA LEU A 9 8.09 3.38 -10.01
C LEU A 9 8.17 4.85 -10.37
N PRO A 10 7.03 5.53 -10.55
CA PRO A 10 7.04 6.97 -10.86
C PRO A 10 7.68 7.78 -9.74
N ASP A 11 8.50 8.76 -10.12
CA ASP A 11 9.20 9.61 -9.16
C ASP A 11 8.25 10.45 -8.31
N TRP A 12 7.06 10.75 -8.83
CA TRP A 12 6.13 11.62 -8.10
C TRP A 12 5.67 10.98 -6.79
N LEU A 13 5.81 9.68 -6.66
CA LEU A 13 5.44 8.99 -5.40
C LEU A 13 6.30 9.48 -4.22
N GLY A 14 7.45 10.07 -4.50
CA GLY A 14 8.36 10.53 -3.46
C GLY A 14 8.43 12.03 -3.26
N VAL A 15 7.72 12.85 -4.06
CA VAL A 15 7.94 14.29 -4.01
C VAL A 15 6.70 15.11 -3.66
N ASP A 16 5.52 14.60 -3.88
CA ASP A 16 4.30 15.33 -3.64
C ASP A 16 3.40 14.57 -2.68
N GLN A 17 2.25 15.16 -2.45
CA GLN A 17 1.23 14.51 -1.66
C GLN A 17 0.77 13.24 -2.37
N VAL A 18 0.80 12.12 -1.67
CA VAL A 18 0.40 10.83 -2.18
C VAL A 18 -0.86 10.39 -1.44
N VAL A 19 -1.89 10.05 -2.18
CA VAL A 19 -3.14 9.57 -1.61
C VAL A 19 -3.35 8.12 -2.00
N TRP A 20 -3.52 7.26 -1.01
CA TRP A 20 -3.91 5.88 -1.25
C TRP A 20 -5.41 5.76 -1.02
N THR A 21 -6.12 5.26 -2.01
CA THR A 21 -7.58 5.18 -1.98
C THR A 21 -8.01 3.74 -2.10
N THR A 22 -8.98 3.34 -1.28
CA THR A 22 -9.59 2.03 -1.39
C THR A 22 -11.08 2.14 -1.14
N THR A 23 -11.85 1.27 -1.79
CA THR A 23 -13.29 1.14 -1.54
C THR A 23 -13.55 0.10 -0.45
N GLN A 24 -12.54 -0.69 -0.10
CA GLN A 24 -12.65 -1.70 0.95
C GLN A 24 -12.27 -1.09 2.28
N GLY A 25 -12.76 -1.66 3.37
CA GLY A 25 -12.32 -1.26 4.69
C GLY A 25 -10.90 -1.76 4.96
N VAL A 26 -10.13 -1.03 5.75
CA VAL A 26 -8.74 -1.40 6.04
C VAL A 26 -8.63 -2.72 6.83
N ARG A 27 -9.68 -3.12 7.51
CA ARG A 27 -9.68 -4.38 8.25
C ARG A 27 -10.25 -5.54 7.45
N HIS A 28 -10.32 -5.39 6.14
CA HIS A 28 -11.03 -6.34 5.31
C HIS A 28 -10.07 -7.42 4.81
N GLY A 29 -9.69 -8.33 5.70
CA GLY A 29 -8.86 -9.47 5.34
C GLY A 29 -7.40 -9.14 5.17
N HIS A 30 -6.70 -10.01 4.46
CA HIS A 30 -5.26 -9.95 4.30
C HIS A 30 -4.82 -9.19 3.05
N HIS A 31 -5.75 -8.92 2.15
CA HIS A 31 -5.45 -8.28 0.88
C HIS A 31 -6.45 -7.16 0.65
N VAL A 32 -5.96 -5.94 0.53
CA VAL A 32 -6.81 -4.77 0.31
C VAL A 32 -6.38 -4.10 -0.98
N ARG A 33 -7.31 -3.98 -1.90
CA ARG A 33 -7.06 -3.33 -3.19
C ARG A 33 -7.17 -1.83 -3.05
N GLY A 34 -6.26 -1.13 -3.74
CA GLY A 34 -6.29 0.32 -3.73
C GLY A 34 -5.57 0.90 -4.91
N ALA A 35 -5.41 2.21 -4.87
CA ALA A 35 -4.69 2.95 -5.88
C ALA A 35 -4.01 4.15 -5.26
N LEU A 36 -2.84 4.48 -5.80
CA LEU A 36 -2.11 5.68 -5.42
C LEU A 36 -2.43 6.79 -6.40
N THR A 37 -2.68 7.98 -5.88
CA THR A 37 -2.94 9.15 -6.72
C THR A 37 -2.07 10.30 -6.27
N GLY A 38 -1.73 11.16 -7.21
CA GLY A 38 -1.08 12.43 -6.96
C GLY A 38 -1.67 13.48 -7.88
N ALA A 39 -1.47 14.74 -7.55
CA ALA A 39 -2.05 15.83 -8.33
C ALA A 39 -1.57 15.79 -9.78
N GLY A 40 -2.50 15.66 -10.71
CA GLY A 40 -2.15 15.66 -12.13
C GLY A 40 -1.50 14.39 -12.64
N GLN A 41 -1.51 13.31 -11.84
CA GLN A 41 -0.85 12.07 -12.20
C GLN A 41 -1.87 10.97 -12.48
N ASP A 42 -1.48 10.00 -13.31
CA ASP A 42 -2.30 8.81 -13.54
C ASP A 42 -2.26 7.93 -12.29
N ASP A 43 -3.38 7.28 -12.02
CA ASP A 43 -3.47 6.38 -10.88
C ASP A 43 -2.52 5.19 -11.03
N VAL A 44 -1.93 4.78 -9.92
CA VAL A 44 -1.10 3.59 -9.86
C VAL A 44 -1.83 2.55 -9.02
N PRO A 45 -2.27 1.43 -9.64
CA PRO A 45 -2.88 0.36 -8.84
C PRO A 45 -1.90 -0.13 -7.79
N CYS A 46 -2.32 -0.12 -6.54
CA CYS A 46 -1.44 -0.47 -5.43
C CYS A 46 -2.25 -1.15 -4.33
N ASP A 47 -1.93 -2.41 -4.10
CA ASP A 47 -2.61 -3.21 -3.11
C ASP A 47 -1.74 -3.36 -1.87
N LEU A 48 -2.36 -3.66 -0.75
CA LEU A 48 -1.68 -4.00 0.49
C LEU A 48 -1.92 -5.47 0.78
N LEU A 49 -0.86 -6.18 1.16
CA LEU A 49 -0.90 -7.60 1.45
C LEU A 49 -0.30 -7.87 2.82
N ALA A 50 -1.10 -8.36 3.75
CA ALA A 50 -0.63 -8.81 5.05
C ALA A 50 -0.19 -10.26 4.89
N VAL A 51 1.10 -10.53 5.15
CA VAL A 51 1.70 -11.80 4.72
C VAL A 51 1.71 -12.89 5.77
N ASP A 52 1.34 -12.57 7.01
CA ASP A 52 1.34 -13.59 8.06
C ASP A 52 0.13 -14.52 7.87
N ASP A 53 0.08 -15.54 8.67
CA ASP A 53 -0.87 -16.62 8.46
C ASP A 53 -2.28 -16.11 8.26
N ALA A 54 -2.89 -16.50 7.15
CA ALA A 54 -4.27 -16.24 6.86
C ALA A 54 -5.06 -17.54 7.06
N TYR A 55 -6.24 -17.41 7.58
CA TYR A 55 -7.13 -18.56 7.68
C TYR A 55 -7.93 -18.67 6.39
N PRO A 56 -8.09 -19.85 5.81
CA PRO A 56 -7.59 -21.16 6.27
C PRO A 56 -6.17 -21.50 5.81
N SER A 57 -5.56 -20.66 5.03
CA SER A 57 -4.21 -20.93 4.53
C SER A 57 -3.42 -19.65 4.40
N PRO A 58 -2.08 -19.73 4.41
CA PRO A 58 -1.27 -18.54 4.24
C PRO A 58 -1.52 -17.87 2.90
N VAL A 59 -1.47 -16.53 2.89
CA VAL A 59 -1.65 -15.76 1.66
C VAL A 59 -0.37 -15.62 0.88
N ALA A 60 0.77 -15.93 1.48
CA ALA A 60 2.07 -15.81 0.83
C ALA A 60 2.96 -16.96 1.29
N GLY A 61 3.92 -17.33 0.44
CA GLY A 61 4.89 -18.35 0.79
C GLY A 61 5.88 -17.87 1.84
N ASP A 62 6.64 -18.83 2.38
CA ASP A 62 7.61 -18.56 3.45
C ASP A 62 8.66 -17.54 3.03
N ASP A 63 9.11 -17.58 1.79
CA ASP A 63 10.12 -16.66 1.29
C ASP A 63 9.61 -15.21 1.33
N VAL A 64 8.42 -14.98 0.81
CA VAL A 64 7.83 -13.64 0.80
C VAL A 64 7.60 -13.17 2.23
N ARG A 65 7.10 -14.03 3.08
CA ARG A 65 6.82 -13.70 4.47
C ARG A 65 8.10 -13.29 5.21
N THR A 66 9.17 -14.09 5.04
CA THR A 66 10.45 -13.80 5.68
C THR A 66 11.02 -12.47 5.20
N ARG A 67 10.97 -12.21 3.89
CA ARG A 67 11.52 -10.98 3.32
C ARG A 67 10.72 -9.77 3.72
N ALA A 68 9.40 -9.91 3.85
CA ALA A 68 8.55 -8.80 4.29
C ALA A 68 8.89 -8.41 5.74
N HIS A 69 9.05 -9.40 6.61
CA HIS A 69 9.43 -9.13 7.99
C HIS A 69 10.80 -8.48 8.08
N LEU A 70 11.76 -8.95 7.28
CA LEU A 70 13.11 -8.40 7.29
C LEU A 70 13.10 -6.95 6.82
N ALA A 71 12.41 -6.66 5.72
CA ALA A 71 12.31 -5.29 5.21
C ALA A 71 11.66 -4.38 6.23
N TRP A 72 10.58 -4.84 6.82
CA TRP A 72 9.86 -4.03 7.82
C TRP A 72 10.72 -3.70 9.01
N ARG A 73 11.50 -4.66 9.48
CA ARG A 73 12.40 -4.46 10.62
C ARG A 73 13.42 -3.37 10.34
N HIS A 74 13.84 -3.23 9.09
CA HIS A 74 14.84 -2.25 8.69
C HIS A 74 14.24 -0.93 8.19
N GLY A 75 12.96 -0.69 8.46
CA GLY A 75 12.33 0.55 8.05
C GLY A 75 11.97 0.60 6.57
N GLN A 76 12.04 -0.53 5.90
CA GLN A 76 11.79 -0.64 4.46
C GLN A 76 10.46 -1.35 4.22
N ILE A 77 10.14 -1.57 2.94
CA ILE A 77 8.96 -2.31 2.57
C ILE A 77 9.28 -3.20 1.39
N LEU A 78 8.68 -4.39 1.37
CA LEU A 78 8.85 -5.31 0.25
C LEU A 78 7.85 -4.96 -0.84
N LEU A 79 8.38 -4.67 -2.04
CA LEU A 79 7.60 -4.27 -3.18
C LEU A 79 7.49 -5.45 -4.14
N LEU A 80 6.26 -5.81 -4.49
CA LEU A 80 6.00 -6.93 -5.39
C LEU A 80 5.05 -6.47 -6.48
N GLN A 81 5.10 -7.15 -7.61
CA GLN A 81 4.08 -6.99 -8.64
C GLN A 81 3.30 -8.29 -8.75
N CYS A 82 2.01 -8.18 -8.57
CA CYS A 82 1.09 -9.30 -8.69
C CYS A 82 0.10 -8.95 -9.79
N GLU A 83 0.14 -9.69 -10.89
CA GLU A 83 -0.58 -9.34 -12.11
C GLU A 83 -0.08 -7.98 -12.59
N ASP A 84 -0.93 -7.01 -12.79
CA ASP A 84 -0.51 -5.67 -13.23
C ASP A 84 -0.57 -4.65 -12.11
N ARG A 85 -0.53 -5.12 -10.86
CA ARG A 85 -0.73 -4.26 -9.70
C ARG A 85 0.49 -4.29 -8.80
N LEU A 86 0.89 -3.11 -8.35
CA LEU A 86 1.90 -3.00 -7.30
C LEU A 86 1.31 -3.54 -6.00
N THR A 87 2.08 -4.35 -5.29
CA THR A 87 1.63 -4.93 -4.03
C THR A 87 2.67 -4.68 -2.97
N LEU A 88 2.23 -4.10 -1.85
CA LEU A 88 3.11 -3.82 -0.72
C LEU A 88 2.88 -4.89 0.33
N ALA A 89 3.91 -5.69 0.60
CA ALA A 89 3.83 -6.79 1.55
C ALA A 89 4.21 -6.30 2.94
N VAL A 90 3.33 -6.53 3.90
CA VAL A 90 3.45 -6.03 5.27
C VAL A 90 3.35 -7.20 6.23
N PRO A 91 4.17 -7.25 7.29
CA PRO A 91 3.96 -8.23 8.35
C PRO A 91 2.60 -8.03 9.01
N GLY A 92 2.01 -9.11 9.49
CA GLY A 92 0.74 -9.05 10.19
C GLY A 92 -0.37 -9.77 9.45
N THR A 93 -1.56 -9.72 10.03
CA THR A 93 -2.72 -10.46 9.53
C THR A 93 -3.87 -9.55 9.12
N SER A 94 -3.76 -8.25 9.35
CA SER A 94 -4.81 -7.31 9.01
C SER A 94 -4.24 -5.90 8.97
N PHE A 95 -5.07 -4.95 8.55
CA PHE A 95 -4.65 -3.57 8.39
C PHE A 95 -5.42 -2.65 9.33
N THR A 96 -4.70 -1.68 9.86
CA THR A 96 -5.28 -0.50 10.50
C THR A 96 -4.91 0.71 9.66
N ALA A 97 -5.52 1.85 9.92
CA ALA A 97 -5.16 3.08 9.22
C ALA A 97 -3.68 3.42 9.43
N ASP A 98 -3.17 3.20 10.65
CA ASP A 98 -1.77 3.49 10.96
C ASP A 98 -0.82 2.61 10.17
N VAL A 99 -1.13 1.33 10.03
CA VAL A 99 -0.31 0.41 9.24
C VAL A 99 -0.33 0.80 7.77
N CYS A 100 -1.49 1.19 7.25
CA CYS A 100 -1.60 1.65 5.87
C CYS A 100 -0.74 2.90 5.63
N LEU A 101 -0.83 3.88 6.53
CA LEU A 101 0.00 5.09 6.42
C LEU A 101 1.48 4.77 6.49
N ASP A 102 1.87 3.87 7.39
CA ASP A 102 3.26 3.47 7.51
C ASP A 102 3.74 2.78 6.22
N ALA A 103 2.92 1.89 5.66
CA ALA A 103 3.28 1.18 4.44
C ALA A 103 3.47 2.16 3.26
N ILE A 104 2.54 3.07 3.07
CA ILE A 104 2.63 4.04 1.97
C ILE A 104 3.80 5.00 2.20
N GLY A 105 4.05 5.39 3.44
CA GLY A 105 5.20 6.23 3.76
C GLY A 105 6.52 5.55 3.44
N ARG A 106 6.62 4.25 3.72
CA ARG A 106 7.82 3.47 3.37
C ARG A 106 7.99 3.35 1.86
N LEU A 107 6.88 3.21 1.12
CA LEU A 107 6.94 3.21 -0.33
C LEU A 107 7.48 4.54 -0.85
N ALA A 108 6.94 5.64 -0.39
CA ALA A 108 7.39 6.96 -0.82
C ALA A 108 8.88 7.14 -0.52
N LYS A 109 9.33 6.70 0.65
CA LYS A 109 10.73 6.77 1.02
C LYS A 109 11.61 5.92 0.11
N ALA A 110 11.11 4.76 -0.31
CA ALA A 110 11.86 3.88 -1.21
C ALA A 110 12.12 4.52 -2.58
N VAL A 111 11.23 5.42 -3.03
CA VAL A 111 11.43 6.13 -4.28
C VAL A 111 12.11 7.49 -4.09
N GLY A 112 12.64 7.76 -2.90
CA GLY A 112 13.47 8.94 -2.67
C GLY A 112 12.82 10.10 -1.95
N ALA A 113 11.67 9.89 -1.30
CA ALA A 113 11.00 10.97 -0.59
C ALA A 113 11.84 11.53 0.55
N SER A 114 11.77 12.84 0.70
CA SER A 114 12.27 13.51 1.89
C SER A 114 11.16 13.59 2.91
N GLY A 115 11.42 13.10 4.12
CA GLY A 115 10.41 13.06 5.17
C GLY A 115 9.79 14.41 5.51
N ASP A 116 10.48 15.49 5.17
CA ASP A 116 10.00 16.84 5.46
C ASP A 116 9.09 17.42 4.39
N ARG A 117 8.96 16.77 3.25
CA ARG A 117 8.41 17.39 2.07
C ARG A 117 7.20 16.69 1.48
N TYR A 118 6.86 15.51 1.94
CA TYR A 118 5.72 14.82 1.40
C TYR A 118 4.71 14.51 2.50
N ALA A 119 3.48 14.30 2.07
CA ALA A 119 2.41 13.89 2.96
C ALA A 119 1.70 12.68 2.35
N VAL A 120 1.40 11.72 3.20
CA VAL A 120 0.65 10.54 2.80
C VAL A 120 -0.74 10.65 3.42
N GLN A 121 -1.75 10.42 2.60
CA GLN A 121 -3.13 10.45 3.05
C GLN A 121 -3.82 9.14 2.68
N LEU A 122 -4.81 8.80 3.49
CA LEU A 122 -5.67 7.66 3.19
C LEU A 122 -7.06 8.15 2.84
N ARG A 123 -7.66 7.51 1.84
CA ARG A 123 -9.07 7.69 1.52
C ARG A 123 -9.70 6.32 1.52
N ILE A 124 -10.50 6.04 2.54
CA ILE A 124 -11.00 4.71 2.79
C ILE A 124 -12.52 4.70 2.70
N GLY A 125 -13.07 3.66 2.09
CA GLY A 125 -14.50 3.45 2.06
C GLY A 125 -15.22 4.21 1.00
N ALA A 126 -14.61 4.65 0.04
CA ALA A 126 -15.15 5.35 -1.09
C ALA A 126 -16.04 6.49 -0.77
N ASP A 127 -16.31 6.79 -0.86
CA ASP A 127 -16.98 7.68 -0.71
C ASP A 127 -18.19 7.87 -1.07
N ARG A 128 -18.30 7.04 -0.79
CA ARG A 128 -19.15 7.18 -0.74
C ARG A 128 -19.84 7.99 -0.51
N PRO A 129 -20.20 8.15 -0.66
CA PRO A 129 -20.77 8.76 -0.41
C PRO A 129 -21.67 9.12 -0.38
N SER A 130 -21.51 9.01 -0.24
CA SER A 130 -22.16 9.31 -0.12
C SER A 130 -22.98 9.87 -0.04
N TRP A 131 -22.92 9.90 -0.08
CA TRP A 131 -23.49 10.45 -0.04
C TRP A 131 -23.93 10.97 -0.27
N GLU A 132 -23.23 10.90 -0.46
CA GLU A 132 -23.48 11.15 -0.88
C GLU A 132 -23.98 11.17 -1.01
N GLY A 133 -23.93 11.19 -1.06
CA GLY A 133 -24.44 11.12 -1.37
C GLY A 133 -25.04 11.22 -1.27
N SER A 134 -25.02 11.32 -1.40
CA SER A 134 -25.61 11.42 -1.41
C SER A 134 -26.20 11.71 -1.37
N GLU A 135 -26.03 11.84 -1.54
CA GLU A 135 -26.46 12.07 -1.72
C GLU A 135 -26.99 12.24 -1.65
N PHE A 136 -26.91 12.36 -1.77
CA PHE A 136 -27.32 12.45 -1.82
C PHE A 136 -27.88 12.56 -1.88
#